data_ae345b482b1372c724225526772ea672
#
_entry.id   ae345b482b1372c724225526772ea672
#
_cell.length_a   1.000
_cell.length_b   1.000
_cell.length_c   1.000
_cell.angle_alpha   90.00
_cell.angle_beta   90.00
_cell.angle_gamma   90.00
#
_symmetry.space_group_name_H-M   'P 1'
#
loop_
_entity.id
_entity.type
_entity.pdbx_description
1 polymer ?
#
loop_
_entity_poly.entity_id
_entity_poly.type
_entity_poly.pdbx_seq_one_letter_code
_entity_poly.pdbx_strand_id
1 'polypeptide(L)'
;KNTNGKATFPAVNLGSANIVLGWSKTQGKNALSSSDYKAGDRIPSKNGRYYMVVFGTSMDRAPATITTPTKFDRVYCVGDSRTVYAQVALGASAPSNVEFIAKSGEGLDWFKSSGYKTLYRSVAKRPRTEKKAVIINLGVNDLKNSASYVKYMKKAAANLKKYNCKMYYLSVNPVNSAMIKSVNGKARTEAQVAAFNKAIYRGLCSGRKRSFTYINTCTNLQMKGWISKKSGTDIYDGLHYSNQTYLRIFDYCMRYLNR
;
A
#
# COMPACT_ATOMS: atom_id res chain seq x y z
N LYS A 1 8.11 5.36 31.90
CA LYS A 1 8.61 4.09 32.50
C LYS A 1 7.47 3.07 32.47
N ASN A 2 7.75 1.85 31.99
CA ASN A 2 6.76 0.77 32.05
C ASN A 2 6.74 0.15 33.45
N THR A 3 5.89 0.66 34.32
CA THR A 3 5.80 0.19 35.72
C THR A 3 5.09 -1.15 35.89
N ASN A 4 4.19 -1.54 34.94
CA ASN A 4 3.30 -2.71 35.12
C ASN A 4 3.40 -3.74 33.99
N GLY A 5 4.39 -3.68 33.12
CA GLY A 5 4.52 -4.60 31.98
C GLY A 5 3.43 -4.47 30.91
N LYS A 6 2.57 -3.45 30.98
CA LYS A 6 1.46 -3.19 30.04
C LYS A 6 1.72 -2.01 29.09
N ALA A 7 2.83 -1.28 29.27
CA ALA A 7 3.13 -0.14 28.39
C ALA A 7 3.45 -0.59 26.97
N THR A 8 2.99 0.18 26.02
CA THR A 8 3.24 0.00 24.60
C THR A 8 4.08 1.16 24.05
N PHE A 9 4.75 0.93 22.92
CA PHE A 9 5.46 2.00 22.23
C PHE A 9 4.47 3.05 21.71
N PRO A 10 4.68 4.35 22.01
CA PRO A 10 3.77 5.39 21.58
C PRO A 10 3.85 5.62 20.06
N ALA A 11 2.76 6.07 19.49
CA ALA A 11 2.80 6.75 18.18
C ALA A 11 3.35 8.16 18.39
N VAL A 12 4.41 8.52 17.71
CA VAL A 12 5.06 9.84 17.79
C VAL A 12 5.00 10.53 16.45
N ASN A 13 4.59 11.78 16.45
CA ASN A 13 4.63 12.67 15.29
C ASN A 13 5.73 13.70 15.53
N LEU A 14 6.77 13.69 14.71
CA LEU A 14 7.89 14.65 14.75
C LEU A 14 7.70 15.83 13.78
N GLY A 15 6.49 16.00 13.26
CA GLY A 15 6.20 17.04 12.28
C GLY A 15 6.51 16.63 10.84
N SER A 16 6.61 17.60 9.97
CA SER A 16 6.45 17.46 8.53
C SER A 16 7.57 16.76 7.78
N ALA A 17 8.78 16.74 8.32
CA ALA A 17 9.96 16.25 7.60
C ALA A 17 10.42 14.86 8.02
N ASN A 18 9.93 14.37 9.15
CA ASN A 18 10.37 13.10 9.73
C ASN A 18 9.19 12.21 10.10
N ILE A 19 9.29 10.95 9.75
CA ILE A 19 8.28 9.93 10.07
C ILE A 19 8.90 8.97 11.05
N VAL A 20 8.27 8.79 12.20
CA VAL A 20 8.67 7.74 13.14
C VAL A 20 8.19 6.41 12.61
N LEU A 21 9.11 5.56 12.21
CA LEU A 21 8.85 4.21 11.70
C LEU A 21 8.53 3.23 12.83
N GLY A 22 9.16 3.43 13.98
CA GLY A 22 9.05 2.56 15.14
C GLY A 22 10.22 2.77 16.09
N TRP A 23 10.58 1.71 16.78
CA TRP A 23 11.54 1.74 17.89
C TRP A 23 12.52 0.60 17.75
N SER A 24 13.78 0.83 18.07
CA SER A 24 14.86 -0.17 18.03
C SER A 24 15.71 -0.13 19.29
N LYS A 25 16.31 -1.25 19.65
CA LYS A 25 17.39 -1.28 20.64
C LYS A 25 18.70 -0.72 20.09
N THR A 26 18.83 -0.61 18.78
CA THR A 26 20.01 -0.06 18.09
C THR A 26 19.79 1.42 17.80
N GLN A 27 20.73 2.26 18.26
CA GLN A 27 20.73 3.69 17.99
C GLN A 27 21.10 4.00 16.52
N GLY A 28 20.55 5.08 15.97
CA GLY A 28 20.94 5.61 14.66
C GLY A 28 20.37 4.86 13.46
N LYS A 29 19.40 3.95 13.67
CA LYS A 29 18.71 3.30 12.55
C LYS A 29 17.77 4.27 11.84
N ASN A 30 17.68 4.14 10.52
CA ASN A 30 16.76 4.87 9.65
C ASN A 30 15.75 3.96 8.93
N ALA A 31 15.75 2.67 9.23
CA ALA A 31 14.80 1.67 8.75
C ALA A 31 14.57 0.62 9.84
N LEU A 32 13.35 0.04 9.87
CA LEU A 32 13.04 -1.08 10.77
C LEU A 32 13.53 -2.40 10.19
N SER A 33 13.99 -3.27 11.08
CA SER A 33 14.20 -4.69 10.82
C SER A 33 13.07 -5.52 11.46
N SER A 34 13.06 -6.83 11.23
CA SER A 34 12.08 -7.74 11.83
C SER A 34 12.16 -7.82 13.36
N SER A 35 13.31 -7.45 13.94
CA SER A 35 13.53 -7.42 15.42
C SER A 35 13.16 -6.10 16.08
N ASP A 36 12.71 -5.11 15.32
CA ASP A 36 12.33 -3.79 15.83
C ASP A 36 10.83 -3.72 16.15
N TYR A 37 10.44 -2.69 16.86
CA TYR A 37 9.09 -2.51 17.42
C TYR A 37 8.36 -1.38 16.69
N LYS A 38 7.03 -1.49 16.63
CA LYS A 38 6.14 -0.48 16.07
C LYS A 38 5.33 0.20 17.18
N ALA A 39 4.68 1.31 16.84
CA ALA A 39 3.69 1.91 17.70
C ALA A 39 2.58 0.89 18.03
N GLY A 40 2.25 0.76 19.32
CA GLY A 40 1.30 -0.23 19.82
C GLY A 40 1.92 -1.57 20.24
N ASP A 41 3.15 -1.88 19.83
CA ASP A 41 3.84 -3.08 20.31
C ASP A 41 4.14 -2.98 21.81
N ARG A 42 4.08 -4.12 22.51
CA ARG A 42 4.40 -4.18 23.93
C ARG A 42 5.88 -3.91 24.17
N ILE A 43 6.20 -3.06 25.14
CA ILE A 43 7.59 -2.80 25.56
C ILE A 43 8.08 -4.00 26.36
N PRO A 44 9.08 -4.76 25.88
CA PRO A 44 9.43 -6.07 26.46
C PRO A 44 10.22 -5.97 27.76
N SER A 45 10.86 -4.84 28.07
CA SER A 45 11.69 -4.68 29.25
C SER A 45 11.43 -3.37 29.98
N LYS A 46 11.31 -3.45 31.31
CA LYS A 46 11.15 -2.26 32.18
C LYS A 46 12.34 -1.29 32.09
N ASN A 47 13.54 -1.80 31.90
CA ASN A 47 14.79 -1.04 31.92
C ASN A 47 15.51 -0.97 30.56
N GLY A 48 14.82 -1.38 29.50
CA GLY A 48 15.36 -1.32 28.15
C GLY A 48 15.49 0.12 27.65
N ARG A 49 16.57 0.43 26.94
CA ARG A 49 16.70 1.65 26.14
C ARG A 49 16.19 1.33 24.73
N TYR A 50 15.34 2.21 24.23
CA TYR A 50 14.78 2.11 22.90
C TYR A 50 14.91 3.46 22.21
N TYR A 51 15.35 3.44 20.96
CA TYR A 51 15.59 4.62 20.15
C TYR A 51 14.53 4.70 19.07
N MET A 52 14.02 5.89 18.83
CA MET A 52 13.12 6.11 17.69
C MET A 52 13.87 5.85 16.39
N VAL A 53 13.26 5.10 15.50
CA VAL A 53 13.70 4.92 14.14
C VAL A 53 12.96 5.94 13.27
N VAL A 54 13.70 6.92 12.77
CA VAL A 54 13.13 8.06 12.05
C VAL A 54 13.54 7.99 10.59
N PHE A 55 12.58 8.19 9.71
CA PHE A 55 12.81 8.36 8.29
C PHE A 55 12.64 9.83 7.89
N GLY A 56 13.67 10.43 7.40
CA GLY A 56 13.65 11.81 6.93
C GLY A 56 13.39 11.97 5.44
N THR A 57 13.02 13.16 5.01
CA THR A 57 12.74 13.47 3.60
C THR A 57 13.92 13.21 2.67
N SER A 58 15.14 13.33 3.16
CA SER A 58 16.36 13.04 2.40
C SER A 58 16.52 11.57 1.98
N MET A 59 15.78 10.67 2.65
CA MET A 59 15.80 9.23 2.36
C MET A 59 14.73 8.82 1.33
N ASP A 60 13.79 9.69 1.01
CA ASP A 60 12.73 9.42 0.03
C ASP A 60 13.23 9.74 -1.38
N ARG A 61 13.92 8.77 -1.98
CA ARG A 61 14.45 8.90 -3.34
C ARG A 61 13.66 8.03 -4.31
N ALA A 62 13.29 8.64 -5.44
CA ALA A 62 12.74 7.89 -6.56
C ALA A 62 13.78 6.91 -7.11
N PRO A 63 13.36 5.79 -7.69
CA PRO A 63 14.27 4.94 -8.46
C PRO A 63 14.81 5.73 -9.67
N ALA A 64 16.06 5.48 -10.05
CA ALA A 64 16.70 6.17 -11.18
C ALA A 64 15.95 5.88 -12.50
N THR A 65 15.43 4.66 -12.63
CA THR A 65 14.59 4.23 -13.77
C THR A 65 13.41 3.42 -13.25
N ILE A 66 12.27 3.55 -13.94
CA ILE A 66 11.09 2.75 -13.65
C ILE A 66 11.18 1.41 -14.37
N THR A 67 11.03 0.32 -13.63
CA THR A 67 11.05 -1.03 -14.17
C THR A 67 9.86 -1.25 -15.12
N THR A 68 10.14 -1.71 -16.33
CA THR A 68 9.09 -2.17 -17.25
C THR A 68 8.70 -3.61 -16.90
N PRO A 69 7.41 -3.94 -16.80
CA PRO A 69 6.96 -5.32 -16.61
C PRO A 69 7.09 -6.09 -17.92
N THR A 70 8.01 -7.07 -17.97
CA THR A 70 8.36 -7.82 -19.19
C THR A 70 7.69 -9.19 -19.26
N LYS A 71 7.23 -9.77 -18.13
CA LYS A 71 6.55 -11.06 -18.11
C LYS A 71 5.07 -11.00 -18.51
N PHE A 72 4.54 -9.79 -18.71
CA PHE A 72 3.14 -9.55 -19.07
C PHE A 72 3.05 -8.60 -20.25
N ASP A 73 2.22 -8.97 -21.21
CA ASP A 73 1.93 -8.14 -22.38
C ASP A 73 1.15 -6.87 -21.99
N ARG A 74 0.34 -6.96 -20.93
CA ARG A 74 -0.43 -5.84 -20.40
C ARG A 74 -0.56 -5.92 -18.87
N VAL A 75 -0.43 -4.78 -18.21
CA VAL A 75 -0.65 -4.63 -16.77
C VAL A 75 -1.74 -3.59 -16.51
N TYR A 76 -2.73 -3.95 -15.71
CA TYR A 76 -3.80 -3.06 -15.28
C TYR A 76 -3.60 -2.70 -13.80
N CYS A 77 -3.43 -1.41 -13.51
CA CYS A 77 -3.37 -0.88 -12.16
C CYS A 77 -4.74 -0.30 -11.80
N VAL A 78 -5.48 -0.99 -10.92
CA VAL A 78 -6.86 -0.62 -10.57
C VAL A 78 -6.90 -0.15 -9.12
N GLY A 79 -7.45 1.06 -8.88
CA GLY A 79 -7.44 1.56 -7.51
C GLY A 79 -8.10 2.90 -7.26
N ASP A 80 -7.83 3.41 -6.07
CA ASP A 80 -8.33 4.69 -5.56
C ASP A 80 -7.36 5.85 -5.82
N SER A 81 -7.47 6.92 -5.01
CA SER A 81 -6.60 8.11 -5.11
C SER A 81 -5.11 7.77 -5.09
N ARG A 82 -4.70 6.73 -4.36
CA ARG A 82 -3.30 6.31 -4.30
C ARG A 82 -2.81 5.78 -5.65
N THR A 83 -3.68 5.16 -6.44
CA THR A 83 -3.37 4.75 -7.82
C THR A 83 -3.39 5.93 -8.78
N VAL A 84 -4.33 6.87 -8.61
CA VAL A 84 -4.35 8.13 -9.38
C VAL A 84 -3.04 8.90 -9.17
N TYR A 85 -2.62 9.08 -7.93
CA TYR A 85 -1.37 9.81 -7.65
C TYR A 85 -0.10 9.05 -8.11
N ALA A 86 -0.13 7.72 -8.12
CA ALA A 86 0.96 6.96 -8.71
C ALA A 86 1.05 7.19 -10.23
N GLN A 87 -0.08 7.23 -10.92
CA GLN A 87 -0.14 7.58 -12.35
C GLN A 87 0.38 8.99 -12.61
N VAL A 88 -0.04 9.98 -11.81
CA VAL A 88 0.43 11.36 -11.91
C VAL A 88 1.94 11.46 -11.66
N ALA A 89 2.46 10.77 -10.63
CA ALA A 89 3.88 10.76 -10.32
C ALA A 89 4.75 10.17 -11.44
N LEU A 90 4.22 9.17 -12.15
CA LEU A 90 4.89 8.53 -13.28
C LEU A 90 4.92 9.44 -14.52
N GLY A 91 3.82 10.16 -14.79
CA GLY A 91 3.71 10.98 -16.00
C GLY A 91 4.14 10.22 -17.26
N ALA A 92 5.05 10.79 -18.03
CA ALA A 92 5.59 10.19 -19.25
C ALA A 92 6.49 8.96 -19.01
N SER A 93 6.93 8.69 -17.77
CA SER A 93 7.76 7.52 -17.42
C SER A 93 6.94 6.24 -17.22
N ALA A 94 5.61 6.31 -17.37
CA ALA A 94 4.76 5.12 -17.25
C ALA A 94 5.06 4.15 -18.41
N PRO A 95 5.32 2.85 -18.15
CA PRO A 95 5.55 1.88 -19.21
C PRO A 95 4.33 1.78 -20.14
N SER A 96 4.54 1.70 -21.44
CA SER A 96 3.47 1.71 -22.46
C SER A 96 2.50 0.53 -22.37
N ASN A 97 2.92 -0.56 -21.73
CA ASN A 97 2.07 -1.72 -21.50
C ASN A 97 1.29 -1.66 -20.17
N VAL A 98 1.30 -0.54 -19.45
CA VAL A 98 0.55 -0.33 -18.20
C VAL A 98 -0.65 0.59 -18.46
N GLU A 99 -1.81 0.17 -17.97
CA GLU A 99 -3.07 0.91 -18.01
C GLU A 99 -3.57 1.17 -16.60
N PHE A 100 -3.99 2.40 -16.31
CA PHE A 100 -4.54 2.81 -15.03
C PHE A 100 -6.06 2.93 -15.10
N ILE A 101 -6.75 2.29 -14.18
CA ILE A 101 -8.20 2.36 -13.99
C ILE A 101 -8.42 2.78 -12.54
N ALA A 102 -8.50 4.08 -12.30
CA ALA A 102 -8.49 4.59 -10.94
C ALA A 102 -9.40 5.81 -10.79
N LYS A 103 -9.94 5.98 -9.57
CA LYS A 103 -10.76 7.14 -9.22
C LYS A 103 -10.52 7.51 -7.74
N SER A 104 -10.28 8.79 -7.48
CA SER A 104 -10.02 9.29 -6.13
C SER A 104 -11.24 9.15 -5.21
N GLY A 105 -10.97 8.82 -3.92
CA GLY A 105 -11.99 8.70 -2.88
C GLY A 105 -12.79 7.40 -2.90
N GLU A 106 -12.53 6.52 -3.84
CA GLU A 106 -13.36 5.35 -4.13
C GLU A 106 -12.92 4.08 -3.37
N GLY A 107 -13.84 3.12 -3.32
CA GLY A 107 -13.68 1.83 -2.67
C GLY A 107 -14.36 0.71 -3.43
N LEU A 108 -14.84 -0.28 -2.68
CA LEU A 108 -15.45 -1.49 -3.23
C LEU A 108 -16.70 -1.21 -4.07
N ASP A 109 -17.53 -0.25 -3.67
CA ASP A 109 -18.80 0.00 -4.36
C ASP A 109 -18.58 0.63 -5.73
N TRP A 110 -17.64 1.55 -5.86
CA TRP A 110 -17.21 2.02 -7.18
C TRP A 110 -16.63 0.87 -8.02
N PHE A 111 -15.79 0.04 -7.41
CA PHE A 111 -15.23 -1.09 -8.15
C PHE A 111 -16.34 -2.01 -8.69
N LYS A 112 -17.37 -2.31 -7.91
CA LYS A 112 -18.53 -3.11 -8.34
C LYS A 112 -19.34 -2.45 -9.45
N SER A 113 -19.62 -1.16 -9.31
CA SER A 113 -20.54 -0.43 -10.20
C SER A 113 -19.89 0.01 -11.51
N SER A 114 -18.63 0.44 -11.47
CA SER A 114 -17.94 1.09 -12.59
C SER A 114 -16.54 0.51 -12.87
N GLY A 115 -15.66 0.48 -11.86
CA GLY A 115 -14.26 0.12 -12.05
C GLY A 115 -14.07 -1.27 -12.66
N TYR A 116 -14.84 -2.26 -12.20
CA TYR A 116 -14.80 -3.60 -12.76
C TYR A 116 -15.33 -3.68 -14.21
N LYS A 117 -16.35 -2.91 -14.55
CA LYS A 117 -16.86 -2.86 -15.93
C LYS A 117 -15.81 -2.31 -16.89
N THR A 118 -15.11 -1.25 -16.47
CA THR A 118 -14.01 -0.65 -17.26
C THR A 118 -12.87 -1.65 -17.43
N LEU A 119 -12.41 -2.26 -16.34
CA LEU A 119 -11.38 -3.30 -16.38
C LEU A 119 -11.78 -4.45 -17.31
N TYR A 120 -13.00 -4.97 -17.14
CA TYR A 120 -13.49 -6.09 -17.95
C TYR A 120 -13.52 -5.75 -19.44
N ARG A 121 -13.99 -4.55 -19.82
CA ARG A 121 -14.01 -4.08 -21.21
C ARG A 121 -12.59 -3.95 -21.78
N SER A 122 -11.65 -3.37 -21.04
CA SER A 122 -10.25 -3.25 -21.46
C SER A 122 -9.61 -4.62 -21.65
N VAL A 123 -9.82 -5.54 -20.71
CA VAL A 123 -9.31 -6.91 -20.80
C VAL A 123 -9.93 -7.68 -21.97
N ALA A 124 -11.26 -7.59 -22.16
CA ALA A 124 -12.00 -8.34 -23.18
C ALA A 124 -11.66 -7.93 -24.61
N LYS A 125 -11.22 -6.68 -24.82
CA LYS A 125 -10.76 -6.18 -26.14
C LYS A 125 -9.40 -6.76 -26.55
N ARG A 126 -8.65 -7.36 -25.63
CA ARG A 126 -7.32 -7.89 -25.91
C ARG A 126 -7.36 -9.38 -26.21
N PRO A 127 -6.47 -9.89 -27.08
CA PRO A 127 -6.35 -11.33 -27.34
C PRO A 127 -6.25 -12.14 -26.05
N ARG A 128 -6.90 -13.31 -26.02
CA ARG A 128 -6.82 -14.23 -24.85
C ARG A 128 -5.43 -14.84 -24.69
N THR A 129 -4.64 -14.86 -25.73
CA THR A 129 -3.25 -15.33 -25.74
C THR A 129 -2.32 -14.41 -24.96
N GLU A 130 -2.63 -13.10 -24.90
CA GLU A 130 -1.85 -12.15 -24.12
C GLU A 130 -1.88 -12.47 -22.62
N LYS A 131 -0.70 -12.47 -22.01
CA LYS A 131 -0.54 -12.58 -20.56
C LYS A 131 -0.83 -11.23 -19.91
N LYS A 132 -1.83 -11.18 -19.05
CA LYS A 132 -2.27 -9.94 -18.40
C LYS A 132 -2.08 -10.04 -16.89
N ALA A 133 -1.56 -8.96 -16.28
CA ALA A 133 -1.56 -8.79 -14.84
C ALA A 133 -2.60 -7.73 -14.45
N VAL A 134 -3.34 -7.99 -13.36
CA VAL A 134 -4.26 -7.02 -12.75
C VAL A 134 -3.84 -6.80 -11.31
N ILE A 135 -3.43 -5.58 -10.98
CA ILE A 135 -3.05 -5.17 -9.63
C ILE A 135 -4.21 -4.37 -9.03
N ILE A 136 -4.81 -4.87 -7.96
CA ILE A 136 -5.85 -4.18 -7.20
C ILE A 136 -5.21 -3.43 -6.04
N ASN A 137 -5.39 -2.11 -5.99
CA ASN A 137 -4.95 -1.20 -4.94
C ASN A 137 -6.14 -0.42 -4.38
N LEU A 138 -7.00 -1.12 -3.66
CA LEU A 138 -8.22 -0.60 -3.03
C LEU A 138 -8.26 -0.99 -1.55
N GLY A 139 -9.07 -0.28 -0.76
CA GLY A 139 -9.41 -0.64 0.62
C GLY A 139 -9.12 0.43 1.65
N VAL A 140 -8.26 1.42 1.37
CA VAL A 140 -7.95 2.47 2.35
C VAL A 140 -9.16 3.35 2.68
N ASN A 141 -10.13 3.44 1.78
CA ASN A 141 -11.34 4.25 1.98
C ASN A 141 -12.46 3.50 2.72
N ASP A 142 -12.38 2.17 2.81
CA ASP A 142 -13.42 1.33 3.39
C ASP A 142 -12.84 0.11 4.15
N LEU A 143 -11.88 0.36 5.03
CA LEU A 143 -11.12 -0.63 5.79
C LEU A 143 -11.98 -1.63 6.61
N LYS A 144 -13.23 -1.28 6.92
CA LYS A 144 -14.17 -2.15 7.64
C LYS A 144 -14.81 -3.22 6.74
N ASN A 145 -14.70 -3.11 5.42
CA ASN A 145 -15.43 -3.93 4.44
C ASN A 145 -14.65 -5.15 3.92
N SER A 146 -13.62 -5.60 4.62
CA SER A 146 -12.71 -6.66 4.15
C SER A 146 -13.40 -7.95 3.71
N ALA A 147 -14.45 -8.38 4.42
CA ALA A 147 -15.22 -9.57 4.05
C ALA A 147 -15.94 -9.42 2.70
N SER A 148 -16.53 -8.26 2.44
CA SER A 148 -17.18 -7.93 1.17
C SER A 148 -16.17 -7.86 0.02
N TYR A 149 -14.96 -7.31 0.29
CA TYR A 149 -13.84 -7.37 -0.66
C TYR A 149 -13.49 -8.80 -1.03
N VAL A 150 -13.26 -9.66 -0.06
CA VAL A 150 -12.90 -11.06 -0.30
C VAL A 150 -13.94 -11.76 -1.16
N LYS A 151 -15.22 -11.62 -0.82
CA LYS A 151 -16.34 -12.22 -1.55
C LYS A 151 -16.36 -11.75 -3.01
N TYR A 152 -16.31 -10.44 -3.24
CA TYR A 152 -16.44 -9.88 -4.59
C TYR A 152 -15.19 -10.16 -5.44
N MET A 153 -14.00 -9.99 -4.87
CA MET A 153 -12.74 -10.19 -5.59
C MET A 153 -12.54 -11.63 -6.06
N LYS A 154 -12.99 -12.63 -5.31
CA LYS A 154 -13.00 -14.03 -5.77
C LYS A 154 -13.82 -14.20 -7.05
N LYS A 155 -15.01 -13.60 -7.10
CA LYS A 155 -15.87 -13.64 -8.29
C LYS A 155 -15.22 -12.92 -9.47
N ALA A 156 -14.67 -11.73 -9.25
CA ALA A 156 -13.97 -10.96 -10.28
C ALA A 156 -12.77 -11.74 -10.84
N ALA A 157 -11.96 -12.33 -9.98
CA ALA A 157 -10.80 -13.12 -10.40
C ALA A 157 -11.20 -14.35 -11.23
N ALA A 158 -12.24 -15.09 -10.83
CA ALA A 158 -12.73 -16.22 -11.59
C ALA A 158 -13.18 -15.83 -13.01
N ASN A 159 -13.84 -14.69 -13.16
CA ASN A 159 -14.27 -14.17 -14.45
C ASN A 159 -13.08 -13.72 -15.33
N LEU A 160 -12.09 -13.03 -14.75
CA LEU A 160 -10.94 -12.51 -15.49
C LEU A 160 -9.93 -13.60 -15.87
N LYS A 161 -9.91 -14.72 -15.15
CA LYS A 161 -9.07 -15.88 -15.48
C LYS A 161 -9.30 -16.37 -16.92
N LYS A 162 -10.53 -16.28 -17.44
CA LYS A 162 -10.90 -16.67 -18.81
C LYS A 162 -10.16 -15.85 -19.89
N TYR A 163 -9.61 -14.72 -19.52
CA TYR A 163 -8.88 -13.79 -20.39
C TYR A 163 -7.37 -13.80 -20.14
N ASN A 164 -6.85 -14.88 -19.53
CA ASN A 164 -5.43 -15.03 -19.19
C ASN A 164 -4.91 -13.91 -18.26
N CYS A 165 -5.75 -13.51 -17.28
CA CYS A 165 -5.37 -12.54 -16.27
C CYS A 165 -4.83 -13.23 -15.02
N LYS A 166 -3.64 -12.82 -14.56
CA LYS A 166 -3.12 -13.14 -13.23
C LYS A 166 -3.44 -11.98 -12.28
N MET A 167 -4.05 -12.30 -11.16
CA MET A 167 -4.55 -11.30 -10.22
C MET A 167 -3.56 -11.06 -9.09
N TYR A 168 -3.32 -9.79 -8.76
CA TYR A 168 -2.48 -9.34 -7.67
C TYR A 168 -3.26 -8.39 -6.78
N TYR A 169 -3.10 -8.54 -5.48
CA TYR A 169 -3.63 -7.60 -4.50
C TYR A 169 -2.48 -6.88 -3.83
N LEU A 170 -2.44 -5.56 -4.02
CA LEU A 170 -1.49 -4.69 -3.36
C LEU A 170 -1.96 -4.46 -1.93
N SER A 171 -1.11 -4.68 -0.94
CA SER A 171 -1.45 -4.35 0.44
C SER A 171 -1.87 -2.88 0.55
N VAL A 172 -2.88 -2.60 1.35
CA VAL A 172 -3.13 -1.21 1.75
C VAL A 172 -1.89 -0.69 2.46
N ASN A 173 -1.30 0.34 1.90
CA ASN A 173 -0.05 0.93 2.36
C ASN A 173 -0.24 1.71 3.66
N PRO A 174 0.83 2.00 4.43
CA PRO A 174 0.76 2.65 5.71
C PRO A 174 -0.02 3.96 5.68
N VAL A 175 -0.56 4.34 6.81
CA VAL A 175 -1.16 5.65 7.07
C VAL A 175 -0.47 6.26 8.29
N ASN A 176 -0.62 7.57 8.48
CA ASN A 176 -0.30 8.23 9.74
C ASN A 176 -1.61 8.77 10.34
N SER A 177 -2.15 8.06 11.32
CA SER A 177 -3.46 8.37 11.90
C SER A 177 -3.50 9.74 12.57
N ALA A 178 -2.40 10.20 13.18
CA ALA A 178 -2.33 11.51 13.80
C ALA A 178 -2.43 12.64 12.76
N MET A 179 -1.71 12.50 11.63
CA MET A 179 -1.80 13.47 10.52
C MET A 179 -3.20 13.44 9.88
N ILE A 180 -3.78 12.28 9.63
CA ILE A 180 -5.13 12.18 9.06
C ILE A 180 -6.15 12.87 9.96
N LYS A 181 -6.08 12.67 11.27
CA LYS A 181 -7.00 13.27 12.23
C LYS A 181 -6.92 14.79 12.22
N SER A 182 -5.70 15.35 12.09
CA SER A 182 -5.51 16.81 12.04
C SER A 182 -6.11 17.46 10.79
N VAL A 183 -6.19 16.73 9.66
CA VAL A 183 -6.68 17.28 8.38
C VAL A 183 -8.16 16.96 8.13
N ASN A 184 -8.64 15.74 8.44
CA ASN A 184 -9.94 15.26 7.98
C ASN A 184 -10.91 14.90 9.10
N GLY A 185 -10.54 14.99 10.36
CA GLY A 185 -11.38 14.63 11.52
C GLY A 185 -11.78 13.16 11.63
N LYS A 186 -11.66 12.36 10.57
CA LYS A 186 -11.98 10.92 10.53
C LYS A 186 -10.72 10.09 10.55
N ALA A 187 -10.53 9.31 11.62
CA ALA A 187 -9.37 8.44 11.76
C ALA A 187 -9.42 7.26 10.79
N ARG A 188 -8.30 7.04 10.07
CA ARG A 188 -7.89 5.74 9.54
C ARG A 188 -6.65 5.36 10.32
N THR A 189 -6.67 4.20 10.98
CA THR A 189 -5.57 3.82 11.86
C THR A 189 -4.70 2.74 11.24
N GLU A 190 -3.46 2.68 11.68
CA GLU A 190 -2.50 1.64 11.32
C GLU A 190 -3.04 0.25 11.69
N ALA A 191 -3.75 0.13 12.82
CA ALA A 191 -4.40 -1.10 13.24
C ALA A 191 -5.52 -1.54 12.28
N GLN A 192 -6.33 -0.60 11.78
CA GLN A 192 -7.35 -0.90 10.77
C GLN A 192 -6.72 -1.36 9.45
N VAL A 193 -5.64 -0.72 9.01
CA VAL A 193 -4.87 -1.14 7.82
C VAL A 193 -4.32 -2.54 8.00
N ALA A 194 -3.71 -2.84 9.16
CA ALA A 194 -3.16 -4.15 9.46
C ALA A 194 -4.26 -5.24 9.47
N ALA A 195 -5.40 -4.96 10.11
CA ALA A 195 -6.54 -5.88 10.15
C ALA A 195 -7.11 -6.16 8.75
N PHE A 196 -7.29 -5.12 7.93
CA PHE A 196 -7.74 -5.25 6.54
C PHE A 196 -6.76 -6.09 5.72
N ASN A 197 -5.47 -5.75 5.75
CA ASN A 197 -4.42 -6.47 5.04
C ASN A 197 -4.37 -7.95 5.43
N LYS A 198 -4.49 -8.26 6.72
CA LYS A 198 -4.55 -9.64 7.23
C LYS A 198 -5.76 -10.40 6.67
N ALA A 199 -6.94 -9.76 6.64
CA ALA A 199 -8.15 -10.36 6.12
C ALA A 199 -8.05 -10.64 4.61
N ILE A 200 -7.55 -9.67 3.82
CA ILE A 200 -7.30 -9.82 2.39
C ILE A 200 -6.29 -10.93 2.11
N TYR A 201 -5.15 -10.94 2.80
CA TYR A 201 -4.16 -12.00 2.64
C TYR A 201 -4.75 -13.37 2.89
N ARG A 202 -5.44 -13.57 4.01
CA ARG A 202 -6.06 -14.84 4.37
C ARG A 202 -7.16 -15.25 3.39
N GLY A 203 -8.00 -14.30 2.98
CA GLY A 203 -9.16 -14.57 2.16
C GLY A 203 -8.87 -14.77 0.67
N LEU A 204 -7.85 -14.13 0.12
CA LEU A 204 -7.56 -14.10 -1.32
C LEU A 204 -6.21 -14.70 -1.72
N CYS A 205 -5.20 -14.57 -0.86
CA CYS A 205 -3.80 -14.77 -1.25
C CYS A 205 -3.12 -15.97 -0.58
N SER A 206 -3.76 -16.60 0.39
CA SER A 206 -3.23 -17.77 1.11
C SER A 206 -3.85 -19.08 0.64
N GLY A 207 -3.14 -20.19 0.90
CA GLY A 207 -3.60 -21.55 0.59
C GLY A 207 -3.47 -21.95 -0.88
N ARG A 208 -3.79 -23.23 -1.16
CA ARG A 208 -3.63 -23.83 -2.50
C ARG A 208 -4.60 -23.26 -3.55
N LYS A 209 -5.80 -22.86 -3.15
CA LYS A 209 -6.86 -22.30 -4.01
C LYS A 209 -6.89 -20.78 -4.02
N ARG A 210 -5.73 -20.13 -3.81
CA ARG A 210 -5.65 -18.66 -3.83
C ARG A 210 -6.08 -18.07 -5.16
N SER A 211 -6.84 -16.98 -5.09
CA SER A 211 -7.31 -16.23 -6.28
C SER A 211 -6.39 -15.09 -6.67
N PHE A 212 -5.53 -14.64 -5.75
CA PHE A 212 -4.60 -13.53 -5.92
C PHE A 212 -3.21 -13.89 -5.43
N THR A 213 -2.23 -13.21 -6.00
CA THR A 213 -0.88 -13.12 -5.42
C THR A 213 -0.79 -11.81 -4.63
N TYR A 214 -0.23 -11.85 -3.43
CA TYR A 214 -0.12 -10.69 -2.56
C TYR A 214 1.18 -9.93 -2.82
N ILE A 215 1.10 -8.62 -3.07
CA ILE A 215 2.27 -7.73 -3.16
C ILE A 215 2.31 -6.91 -1.87
N ASN A 216 3.26 -7.22 -0.99
CA ASN A 216 3.35 -6.60 0.33
C ASN A 216 4.18 -5.31 0.31
N THR A 217 3.63 -4.25 -0.25
CA THR A 217 4.25 -2.93 -0.25
C THR A 217 4.13 -2.23 1.10
N CYS A 218 3.12 -2.58 1.91
CA CYS A 218 2.95 -2.02 3.25
C CYS A 218 4.17 -2.29 4.13
N THR A 219 4.59 -3.55 4.25
CA THR A 219 5.78 -3.90 5.01
C THR A 219 7.04 -3.29 4.39
N ASN A 220 7.14 -3.26 3.06
CA ASN A 220 8.28 -2.62 2.39
C ASN A 220 8.42 -1.14 2.77
N LEU A 221 7.31 -0.40 2.77
CA LEU A 221 7.30 1.02 3.16
C LEU A 221 7.57 1.20 4.66
N GLN A 222 7.02 0.33 5.51
CA GLN A 222 7.29 0.38 6.94
C GLN A 222 8.77 0.15 7.27
N MET A 223 9.44 -0.71 6.49
CA MET A 223 10.87 -1.00 6.68
C MET A 223 11.78 0.07 6.06
N LYS A 224 11.40 0.63 4.92
CA LYS A 224 12.26 1.56 4.15
C LYS A 224 11.85 3.03 4.30
N GLY A 225 10.75 3.30 4.97
CA GLY A 225 10.17 4.62 5.14
C GLY A 225 9.32 5.08 3.96
N TRP A 226 8.54 6.12 4.21
CA TRP A 226 7.67 6.79 3.25
C TRP A 226 7.43 8.24 3.69
N ILE A 227 7.14 9.09 2.73
CA ILE A 227 6.84 10.50 2.99
C ILE A 227 5.39 10.77 2.62
N SER A 228 4.66 11.41 3.54
CA SER A 228 3.30 11.88 3.28
C SER A 228 3.31 13.04 2.28
N LYS A 229 2.26 13.10 1.46
CA LYS A 229 2.02 14.25 0.58
C LYS A 229 1.65 15.47 1.42
N LYS A 230 2.14 16.63 1.05
CA LYS A 230 1.65 17.90 1.56
C LYS A 230 0.26 18.20 0.99
N SER A 231 -0.64 18.64 1.85
CA SER A 231 -1.95 19.18 1.48
C SER A 231 -1.93 20.67 1.80
N GLY A 232 -2.03 21.51 0.78
CA GLY A 232 -1.83 22.95 0.94
C GLY A 232 -0.38 23.33 1.19
N THR A 233 -0.13 24.38 1.98
CA THR A 233 1.20 24.97 2.15
C THR A 233 2.14 24.15 3.02
N ASP A 234 1.68 23.52 4.12
CA ASP A 234 2.58 22.81 5.03
C ASP A 234 1.98 21.60 5.78
N ILE A 235 0.78 21.16 5.43
CA ILE A 235 0.10 20.11 6.14
C ILE A 235 0.28 18.79 5.42
N TYR A 236 0.85 17.80 6.10
CA TYR A 236 0.92 16.43 5.61
C TYR A 236 -0.39 15.70 5.91
N ASP A 237 -1.00 15.09 4.90
CA ASP A 237 -2.32 14.50 5.06
C ASP A 237 -2.31 13.11 5.72
N GLY A 238 -1.13 12.48 5.84
CA GLY A 238 -0.96 11.17 6.46
C GLY A 238 -1.57 9.99 5.69
N LEU A 239 -2.21 10.27 4.55
CA LEU A 239 -2.93 9.30 3.73
C LEU A 239 -2.26 9.09 2.37
N HIS A 240 -1.91 10.16 1.68
CA HIS A 240 -1.25 10.13 0.39
C HIS A 240 0.26 10.33 0.56
N TYR A 241 1.01 10.02 -0.48
CA TYR A 241 2.48 10.00 -0.44
C TYR A 241 3.09 11.06 -1.36
N SER A 242 4.37 11.36 -1.13
CA SER A 242 5.19 12.10 -2.08
C SER A 242 5.28 11.37 -3.43
N ASN A 243 5.59 12.10 -4.49
CA ASN A 243 5.80 11.49 -5.82
C ASN A 243 6.91 10.44 -5.78
N GLN A 244 8.01 10.68 -5.04
CA GLN A 244 9.11 9.73 -4.90
C GLN A 244 8.65 8.43 -4.24
N THR A 245 7.84 8.51 -3.20
CA THR A 245 7.27 7.31 -2.56
C THR A 245 6.35 6.55 -3.52
N TYR A 246 5.51 7.25 -4.31
CA TYR A 246 4.66 6.60 -5.31
C TYR A 246 5.48 5.90 -6.40
N LEU A 247 6.55 6.52 -6.90
CA LEU A 247 7.45 5.90 -7.88
C LEU A 247 8.13 4.64 -7.31
N ARG A 248 8.52 4.67 -6.04
CA ARG A 248 9.09 3.48 -5.35
C ARG A 248 8.07 2.35 -5.20
N ILE A 249 6.81 2.67 -4.86
CA ILE A 249 5.73 1.67 -4.75
C ILE A 249 5.50 1.02 -6.12
N PHE A 250 5.37 1.84 -7.15
CA PHE A 250 5.13 1.36 -8.50
C PHE A 250 6.29 0.47 -9.00
N ASP A 251 7.51 0.95 -8.90
CA ASP A 251 8.70 0.20 -9.30
C ASP A 251 8.84 -1.14 -8.55
N TYR A 252 8.55 -1.13 -7.24
CA TYR A 252 8.51 -2.37 -6.46
C TYR A 252 7.50 -3.37 -7.02
N CYS A 253 6.29 -2.90 -7.42
CA CYS A 253 5.28 -3.74 -8.03
C CYS A 253 5.76 -4.30 -9.37
N MET A 254 6.34 -3.47 -10.23
CA MET A 254 6.83 -3.92 -11.55
C MET A 254 7.97 -4.93 -11.42
N ARG A 255 8.92 -4.69 -10.53
CA ARG A 255 9.96 -5.70 -10.22
C ARG A 255 9.38 -6.99 -9.65
N TYR A 256 8.32 -6.90 -8.87
CA TYR A 256 7.63 -8.08 -8.35
C TYR A 256 6.98 -8.90 -9.47
N LEU A 257 6.39 -8.25 -10.46
CA LEU A 257 5.80 -8.92 -11.63
C LEU A 257 6.83 -9.65 -12.48
N ASN A 258 8.07 -9.19 -12.51
CA ASN A 258 9.16 -9.77 -13.29
C ASN A 258 9.86 -10.96 -12.60
N ARG A 259 9.49 -11.30 -11.36
CA ARG A 259 9.96 -12.51 -10.64
C ARG A 259 9.20 -13.74 -11.13
#